data_c94c69c59f49dd910114b03d6f93bbf6
#
_entry.id   c94c69c59f49dd910114b03d6f93bbf6
#
_cell.length_a   1.000
_cell.length_b   1.000
_cell.length_c   1.000
_cell.angle_alpha   90.00
_cell.angle_beta   90.00
_cell.angle_gamma   90.00
#
_symmetry.space_group_name_H-M   'P 1'
#
loop_
_entity.id
_entity.type
_entity.pdbx_description
1 polymer ?
#
loop_
_entity_poly.entity_id
_entity_poly.type
_entity_poly.pdbx_seq_one_letter_code
_entity_poly.pdbx_strand_id
1 'polypeptide(L)'
;MSEDIKSLSDLDTISSEDVAAVEITAPRVAMRDDLGRSYATGKRKDAVARVWIKPGSGKIVVNEKEMNGYFARPVLQMILRQPFQVAGVEDQFDVKATVKGGGLSGQAGAVKHGISKALQLYDPSLRAALKSAGFLTRDSRVVERKKFGKRKARRSFQFSKR
;
A
#
# COMPACT_ATOMS: atom_id res chain seq x y z
N MET A 1 30.59 -28.44 13.29
CA MET A 1 30.24 -29.76 13.86
C MET A 1 28.72 -29.86 13.69
N SER A 2 28.29 -30.74 12.83
CA SER A 2 26.87 -31.04 12.60
C SER A 2 26.47 -32.11 13.58
N GLU A 3 25.61 -31.75 14.54
CA GLU A 3 25.00 -32.75 15.45
C GLU A 3 23.81 -33.37 14.72
N ASP A 4 23.93 -34.62 14.37
CA ASP A 4 22.88 -35.41 13.74
C ASP A 4 21.78 -35.71 14.77
N ILE A 5 20.56 -35.24 14.54
CA ILE A 5 19.37 -35.61 15.33
C ILE A 5 19.09 -37.08 15.11
N LYS A 6 19.28 -37.90 16.13
CA LYS A 6 19.27 -39.39 16.05
C LYS A 6 17.93 -40.02 16.42
N SER A 7 16.96 -39.26 16.98
CA SER A 7 15.64 -39.84 17.30
C SER A 7 14.54 -38.78 17.38
N LEU A 8 13.27 -39.22 17.23
CA LEU A 8 12.08 -38.35 17.40
C LEU A 8 11.89 -37.83 18.83
N SER A 9 12.49 -38.44 19.82
CA SER A 9 12.46 -38.00 21.23
C SER A 9 13.31 -36.75 21.49
N ASP A 10 14.26 -36.41 20.60
CA ASP A 10 15.09 -35.22 20.76
C ASP A 10 14.37 -33.93 20.32
N LEU A 11 13.20 -34.06 19.70
CA LEU A 11 12.37 -32.93 19.27
C LEU A 11 11.54 -32.32 20.42
N ASP A 12 11.24 -33.13 21.49
CA ASP A 12 10.43 -32.65 22.62
C ASP A 12 11.24 -31.81 23.64
N THR A 13 12.56 -31.72 23.46
CA THR A 13 13.45 -30.93 24.33
C THR A 13 13.75 -29.54 23.80
N ILE A 14 13.26 -29.19 22.62
CA ILE A 14 13.33 -27.80 22.12
C ILE A 14 12.25 -26.99 22.83
N SER A 15 12.65 -26.29 23.89
CA SER A 15 11.72 -25.47 24.66
C SER A 15 11.13 -24.37 23.78
N SER A 16 9.86 -24.03 24.03
CA SER A 16 9.13 -22.96 23.34
C SER A 16 9.80 -21.57 23.47
N GLU A 17 10.80 -21.43 24.29
CA GLU A 17 11.61 -20.23 24.49
C GLU A 17 12.67 -20.04 23.39
N ASP A 18 13.20 -21.14 22.82
CA ASP A 18 14.21 -21.06 21.75
C ASP A 18 13.63 -20.74 20.38
N VAL A 19 12.33 -20.94 20.16
CA VAL A 19 11.65 -20.64 18.90
C VAL A 19 11.25 -19.17 18.77
N ALA A 20 11.19 -18.43 19.89
CA ALA A 20 10.79 -17.03 19.92
C ALA A 20 11.90 -16.03 19.57
N ALA A 21 13.15 -16.47 19.42
CA ALA A 21 14.31 -15.57 19.34
C ALA A 21 14.95 -15.42 17.93
N VAL A 22 14.36 -15.97 16.87
CA VAL A 22 14.95 -15.83 15.51
C VAL A 22 14.03 -15.03 14.59
N GLU A 23 13.62 -13.84 14.99
CA GLU A 23 13.24 -12.82 14.04
C GLU A 23 14.48 -11.95 13.68
N ILE A 24 15.45 -12.53 13.01
CA ILE A 24 16.53 -11.75 12.37
C ILE A 24 15.91 -11.04 11.18
N THR A 25 15.14 -9.99 11.44
CA THR A 25 14.83 -9.01 10.41
C THR A 25 16.12 -8.26 10.12
N ALA A 26 16.82 -8.65 9.06
CA ALA A 26 17.95 -7.89 8.55
C ALA A 26 17.58 -6.39 8.50
N PRO A 27 18.44 -5.47 8.95
CA PRO A 27 18.16 -4.05 8.95
C PRO A 27 17.83 -3.63 7.52
N ARG A 28 16.62 -3.09 7.32
CA ARG A 28 16.18 -2.65 5.99
C ARG A 28 16.92 -1.38 5.64
N VAL A 29 17.65 -1.42 4.55
CA VAL A 29 18.38 -0.27 4.02
C VAL A 29 17.40 0.65 3.28
N ALA A 30 17.57 1.96 3.46
CA ALA A 30 16.83 2.96 2.69
C ALA A 30 17.19 2.84 1.20
N MET A 31 16.17 2.79 0.33
CA MET A 31 16.35 2.70 -1.13
C MET A 31 16.01 4.04 -1.75
N ARG A 32 17.03 4.74 -2.22
CA ARG A 32 16.91 6.02 -2.93
C ARG A 32 17.63 5.95 -4.26
N ASP A 33 17.06 6.61 -5.27
CA ASP A 33 17.70 6.80 -6.58
C ASP A 33 18.83 7.83 -6.49
N ASP A 34 19.65 7.95 -7.54
CA ASP A 34 20.72 8.96 -7.68
C ASP A 34 20.22 10.40 -7.50
N LEU A 35 18.94 10.64 -7.74
CA LEU A 35 18.25 11.92 -7.54
C LEU A 35 17.66 12.08 -6.12
N GLY A 36 18.01 11.21 -5.16
CA GLY A 36 17.50 11.24 -3.80
C GLY A 36 16.01 10.89 -3.67
N ARG A 37 15.41 10.31 -4.71
CA ARG A 37 13.99 9.92 -4.72
C ARG A 37 13.83 8.47 -4.29
N SER A 38 12.71 8.17 -3.63
CA SER A 38 12.25 6.80 -3.42
C SER A 38 11.09 6.48 -4.35
N TYR A 39 11.13 5.33 -4.98
CA TYR A 39 10.11 4.87 -5.94
C TYR A 39 9.32 3.67 -5.41
N ALA A 40 7.99 3.71 -5.56
CA ALA A 40 7.16 2.55 -5.31
C ALA A 40 5.93 2.49 -6.22
N THR A 41 5.43 1.29 -6.42
CA THR A 41 4.18 1.04 -7.15
C THR A 41 3.05 0.75 -6.18
N GLY A 42 1.95 1.49 -6.31
CA GLY A 42 0.70 1.22 -5.61
C GLY A 42 -0.37 0.64 -6.53
N LYS A 43 -1.23 -0.21 -5.99
CA LYS A 43 -2.33 -0.86 -6.75
C LYS A 43 -3.61 -0.87 -5.92
N ARG A 44 -4.75 -0.56 -6.55
CA ARG A 44 -6.08 -0.74 -5.96
C ARG A 44 -7.12 -0.94 -7.05
N LYS A 45 -7.99 -1.95 -6.92
CA LYS A 45 -8.92 -2.34 -7.99
C LYS A 45 -8.12 -2.54 -9.29
N ASP A 46 -8.52 -1.89 -10.37
CA ASP A 46 -7.81 -1.93 -11.66
C ASP A 46 -6.87 -0.73 -11.88
N ALA A 47 -6.68 0.11 -10.85
CA ALA A 47 -5.79 1.25 -10.91
C ALA A 47 -4.37 0.87 -10.47
N VAL A 48 -3.38 1.35 -11.21
CA VAL A 48 -1.95 1.23 -10.92
C VAL A 48 -1.34 2.61 -10.87
N ALA A 49 -0.62 2.90 -9.79
CA ALA A 49 0.10 4.15 -9.57
C ALA A 49 1.60 3.88 -9.47
N ARG A 50 2.40 4.62 -10.21
CA ARG A 50 3.85 4.74 -10.04
C ARG A 50 4.10 6.02 -9.25
N VAL A 51 4.74 5.92 -8.12
CA VAL A 51 4.92 7.04 -7.18
C VAL A 51 6.39 7.24 -6.89
N TRP A 52 6.85 8.47 -7.04
CA TRP A 52 8.17 8.95 -6.62
C TRP A 52 7.98 9.98 -5.52
N ILE A 53 8.72 9.84 -4.45
CA ILE A 53 8.79 10.83 -3.37
C ILE A 53 10.20 11.37 -3.25
N LYS A 54 10.33 12.64 -2.95
CA LYS A 54 11.58 13.32 -2.63
C LYS A 54 11.34 14.30 -1.48
N PRO A 55 12.35 14.69 -0.73
CA PRO A 55 12.23 15.80 0.24
C PRO A 55 11.75 17.07 -0.49
N GLY A 56 10.84 17.80 0.13
CA GLY A 56 10.25 19.00 -0.50
C GLY A 56 9.26 19.73 0.40
N SER A 57 8.29 20.37 -0.20
CA SER A 57 7.33 21.29 0.44
C SER A 57 5.90 20.73 0.55
N GLY A 58 5.70 19.43 0.35
CA GLY A 58 4.37 18.82 0.42
C GLY A 58 3.57 18.85 -0.90
N LYS A 59 4.18 19.22 -2.02
CA LYS A 59 3.50 19.32 -3.30
C LYS A 59 3.21 17.94 -3.88
N ILE A 60 1.93 17.65 -4.18
CA ILE A 60 1.50 16.38 -4.79
C ILE A 60 1.04 16.63 -6.22
N VAL A 61 1.73 16.04 -7.18
CA VAL A 61 1.43 16.12 -8.61
C VAL A 61 1.04 14.74 -9.13
N VAL A 62 -0.10 14.65 -9.80
CA VAL A 62 -0.65 13.40 -10.36
C VAL A 62 -0.93 13.59 -11.85
N ASN A 63 -0.30 12.78 -12.71
CA ASN A 63 -0.40 12.91 -14.16
C ASN A 63 -0.23 14.36 -14.63
N GLU A 64 0.86 15.01 -14.15
CA GLU A 64 1.26 16.39 -14.51
C GLU A 64 0.31 17.48 -13.99
N LYS A 65 -0.79 17.14 -13.32
CA LYS A 65 -1.74 18.05 -12.70
C LYS A 65 -1.55 18.08 -11.19
N GLU A 66 -1.82 19.20 -10.55
CA GLU A 66 -1.86 19.27 -9.10
C GLU A 66 -2.98 18.38 -8.54
N MET A 67 -2.79 17.87 -7.33
CA MET A 67 -3.73 17.00 -6.64
C MET A 67 -5.15 17.57 -6.63
N ASN A 68 -5.30 18.87 -6.37
CA ASN A 68 -6.61 19.53 -6.29
C ASN A 68 -7.32 19.58 -7.63
N GLY A 69 -6.57 19.78 -8.73
CA GLY A 69 -7.11 19.79 -10.08
C GLY A 69 -7.43 18.39 -10.62
N TYR A 70 -6.69 17.36 -10.19
CA TYR A 70 -6.92 15.99 -10.63
C TYR A 70 -8.02 15.29 -9.82
N PHE A 71 -7.97 15.40 -8.49
CA PHE A 71 -8.97 14.86 -7.57
C PHE A 71 -9.86 15.99 -7.04
N ALA A 72 -10.91 16.33 -7.78
CA ALA A 72 -11.83 17.41 -7.39
C ALA A 72 -12.59 17.14 -6.07
N ARG A 73 -12.72 15.86 -5.64
CA ARG A 73 -13.43 15.50 -4.41
C ARG A 73 -12.51 15.64 -3.19
N PRO A 74 -12.84 16.45 -2.17
CA PRO A 74 -11.99 16.65 -0.99
C PRO A 74 -11.66 15.34 -0.25
N VAL A 75 -12.61 14.40 -0.20
CA VAL A 75 -12.40 13.08 0.42
C VAL A 75 -11.23 12.32 -0.24
N LEU A 76 -11.08 12.41 -1.56
CA LEU A 76 -9.97 11.76 -2.26
C LEU A 76 -8.63 12.43 -1.96
N GLN A 77 -8.63 13.75 -1.83
CA GLN A 77 -7.44 14.53 -1.44
C GLN A 77 -7.01 14.16 -0.01
N MET A 78 -7.96 14.05 0.91
CA MET A 78 -7.71 13.62 2.29
C MET A 78 -7.08 12.22 2.33
N ILE A 79 -7.57 11.27 1.51
CA ILE A 79 -7.02 9.92 1.42
C ILE A 79 -5.53 9.94 1.03
N LEU A 80 -5.11 10.85 0.16
CA LEU A 80 -3.71 10.97 -0.25
C LEU A 80 -2.80 11.51 0.87
N ARG A 81 -3.32 12.36 1.73
CA ARG A 81 -2.58 12.95 2.87
C ARG A 81 -2.43 12.00 4.06
N GLN A 82 -3.37 11.06 4.23
CA GLN A 82 -3.37 10.10 5.35
C GLN A 82 -2.01 9.43 5.65
N PRO A 83 -1.24 8.93 4.66
CA PRO A 83 0.05 8.30 4.95
C PRO A 83 1.06 9.25 5.61
N PHE A 84 1.07 10.52 5.24
CA PHE A 84 1.94 11.54 5.81
C PHE A 84 1.52 11.89 7.24
N GLN A 85 0.21 11.99 7.49
CA GLN A 85 -0.36 12.23 8.83
C GLN A 85 0.01 11.12 9.81
N VAL A 86 -0.19 9.87 9.42
CA VAL A 86 0.14 8.71 10.27
C VAL A 86 1.65 8.57 10.49
N ALA A 87 2.46 8.95 9.52
CA ALA A 87 3.91 8.93 9.64
C ALA A 87 4.48 10.17 10.35
N GLY A 88 3.67 11.22 10.62
CA GLY A 88 4.13 12.46 11.24
C GLY A 88 5.10 13.29 10.37
N VAL A 89 5.02 13.15 9.04
CA VAL A 89 5.91 13.79 8.07
C VAL A 89 5.12 14.66 7.07
N GLU A 90 4.14 15.38 7.58
CA GLU A 90 3.36 16.31 6.75
C GLU A 90 4.26 17.39 6.16
N ASP A 91 3.99 17.78 4.91
CA ASP A 91 4.67 18.83 4.15
C ASP A 91 6.21 18.71 4.01
N GLN A 92 6.78 17.54 4.35
CA GLN A 92 8.22 17.28 4.22
C GLN A 92 8.61 16.63 2.88
N PHE A 93 7.62 16.14 2.12
CA PHE A 93 7.86 15.38 0.89
C PHE A 93 7.05 15.89 -0.29
N ASP A 94 7.71 16.08 -1.41
CA ASP A 94 7.06 16.25 -2.71
C ASP A 94 6.77 14.88 -3.34
N VAL A 95 5.59 14.74 -3.95
CA VAL A 95 5.12 13.52 -4.60
C VAL A 95 4.89 13.76 -6.08
N LYS A 96 5.52 12.94 -6.93
CA LYS A 96 5.17 12.82 -8.33
C LYS A 96 4.56 11.44 -8.57
N ALA A 97 3.32 11.39 -9.06
CA ALA A 97 2.63 10.13 -9.34
C ALA A 97 2.16 10.06 -10.79
N THR A 98 2.32 8.90 -11.41
CA THR A 98 1.71 8.57 -12.70
C THR A 98 0.71 7.45 -12.47
N VAL A 99 -0.55 7.67 -12.83
CA VAL A 99 -1.65 6.74 -12.55
C VAL A 99 -2.35 6.35 -13.83
N LYS A 100 -2.64 5.05 -13.97
CA LYS A 100 -3.40 4.48 -15.10
C LYS A 100 -4.45 3.48 -14.60
N GLY A 101 -5.50 3.32 -15.38
CA GLY A 101 -6.58 2.34 -15.14
C GLY A 101 -7.55 2.72 -14.04
N GLY A 102 -8.64 1.96 -13.95
CA GLY A 102 -9.70 2.14 -12.97
C GLY A 102 -10.40 3.51 -13.00
N GLY A 103 -11.02 3.88 -11.91
CA GLY A 103 -11.67 5.19 -11.72
C GLY A 103 -10.99 6.00 -10.62
N LEU A 104 -11.32 7.29 -10.48
CA LEU A 104 -10.69 8.23 -9.53
C LEU A 104 -10.57 7.70 -8.10
N SER A 105 -11.59 7.01 -7.59
CA SER A 105 -11.54 6.41 -6.24
C SER A 105 -10.52 5.25 -6.14
N GLY A 106 -10.39 4.44 -7.19
CA GLY A 106 -9.36 3.40 -7.28
C GLY A 106 -7.97 4.00 -7.39
N GLN A 107 -7.83 5.03 -8.22
CA GLN A 107 -6.59 5.77 -8.44
C GLN A 107 -6.08 6.44 -7.15
N ALA A 108 -6.95 7.13 -6.41
CA ALA A 108 -6.57 7.72 -5.12
C ALA A 108 -6.06 6.66 -4.13
N GLY A 109 -6.75 5.51 -4.03
CA GLY A 109 -6.29 4.41 -3.19
C GLY A 109 -4.99 3.77 -3.67
N ALA A 110 -4.76 3.71 -5.00
CA ALA A 110 -3.50 3.23 -5.56
C ALA A 110 -2.35 4.19 -5.26
N VAL A 111 -2.57 5.50 -5.39
CA VAL A 111 -1.57 6.53 -5.02
C VAL A 111 -1.27 6.46 -3.53
N LYS A 112 -2.30 6.38 -2.64
CA LYS A 112 -2.09 6.20 -1.19
C LYS A 112 -1.18 5.00 -0.89
N HIS A 113 -1.49 3.84 -1.46
CA HIS A 113 -0.68 2.64 -1.28
C HIS A 113 0.75 2.81 -1.81
N GLY A 114 0.92 3.50 -2.95
CA GLY A 114 2.23 3.83 -3.51
C GLY A 114 3.05 4.76 -2.60
N ILE A 115 2.44 5.83 -2.09
CA ILE A 115 3.06 6.77 -1.13
C ILE A 115 3.55 6.02 0.10
N SER A 116 2.69 5.20 0.72
CA SER A 116 3.04 4.44 1.93
C SER A 116 4.23 3.51 1.70
N LYS A 117 4.28 2.83 0.56
CA LYS A 117 5.42 1.99 0.19
C LYS A 117 6.68 2.79 -0.09
N ALA A 118 6.57 3.95 -0.73
CA ALA A 118 7.71 4.80 -1.03
C ALA A 118 8.29 5.45 0.25
N LEU A 119 7.43 5.88 1.18
CA LEU A 119 7.86 6.37 2.51
C LEU A 119 8.64 5.30 3.27
N GLN A 120 8.17 4.07 3.30
CA GLN A 120 8.87 2.96 3.95
C GLN A 120 10.23 2.65 3.31
N LEU A 121 10.37 2.84 1.98
CA LEU A 121 11.65 2.64 1.29
C LEU A 121 12.58 3.83 1.50
N TYR A 122 12.03 5.02 1.68
CA TYR A 122 12.81 6.22 1.99
C TYR A 122 13.36 6.18 3.41
N ASP A 123 12.49 5.87 4.37
CA ASP A 123 12.84 5.72 5.79
C ASP A 123 12.17 4.46 6.36
N PRO A 124 12.96 3.41 6.65
CA PRO A 124 12.46 2.16 7.23
C PRO A 124 11.81 2.31 8.62
N SER A 125 12.14 3.36 9.38
CA SER A 125 11.56 3.61 10.71
C SER A 125 10.05 3.84 10.66
N LEU A 126 9.55 4.48 9.58
CA LEU A 126 8.14 4.80 9.39
C LEU A 126 7.27 3.56 9.13
N ARG A 127 7.91 2.40 8.86
CA ARG A 127 7.20 1.17 8.52
C ARG A 127 6.25 0.70 9.62
N ALA A 128 6.63 0.79 10.89
CA ALA A 128 5.81 0.33 12.01
C ALA A 128 4.46 1.07 12.04
N ALA A 129 4.48 2.40 11.98
CA ALA A 129 3.29 3.24 11.95
C ALA A 129 2.42 3.00 10.71
N LEU A 130 3.02 2.91 9.52
CA LEU A 130 2.30 2.64 8.27
C LEU A 130 1.72 1.23 8.21
N LYS A 131 2.37 0.23 8.81
CA LYS A 131 1.90 -1.15 8.90
C LYS A 131 0.69 -1.27 9.84
N SER A 132 0.76 -0.68 11.04
CA SER A 132 -0.34 -0.68 12.02
C SER A 132 -1.59 0.00 11.46
N ALA A 133 -1.45 1.09 10.70
CA ALA A 133 -2.55 1.75 10.00
C ALA A 133 -3.08 0.97 8.77
N GLY A 134 -2.47 -0.17 8.41
CA GLY A 134 -2.90 -1.01 7.28
C GLY A 134 -2.58 -0.45 5.89
N PHE A 135 -1.73 0.58 5.77
CA PHE A 135 -1.47 1.26 4.49
C PHE A 135 -0.50 0.53 3.58
N LEU A 136 0.27 -0.41 4.12
CA LEU A 136 1.21 -1.23 3.35
C LEU A 136 0.54 -2.45 2.72
N THR A 137 -0.66 -2.81 3.17
CA THR A 137 -1.43 -3.94 2.63
C THR A 137 -2.28 -3.48 1.45
N ARG A 138 -2.23 -4.25 0.35
CA ARG A 138 -3.10 -3.97 -0.80
C ARG A 138 -4.56 -4.33 -0.45
N ASP A 139 -5.49 -3.41 -0.71
CA ASP A 139 -6.93 -3.70 -0.66
C ASP A 139 -7.29 -4.65 -1.83
N SER A 140 -7.65 -5.89 -1.51
CA SER A 140 -7.97 -6.95 -2.49
C SER A 140 -9.35 -6.80 -3.12
N ARG A 141 -10.22 -5.95 -2.56
CA ARG A 141 -11.60 -5.79 -3.03
C ARG A 141 -11.64 -5.28 -4.47
N VAL A 142 -12.26 -6.05 -5.35
CA VAL A 142 -12.52 -5.72 -6.75
C VAL A 142 -14.02 -5.74 -7.03
N VAL A 143 -14.42 -5.16 -8.17
CA VAL A 143 -15.82 -5.19 -8.60
C VAL A 143 -16.21 -6.62 -8.95
N GLU A 144 -17.29 -7.10 -8.35
CA GLU A 144 -17.80 -8.45 -8.60
C GLU A 144 -18.34 -8.55 -10.03
N ARG A 145 -18.02 -9.66 -10.70
CA ARG A 145 -18.44 -9.91 -12.08
C ARG A 145 -19.96 -10.00 -12.21
N LYS A 146 -20.51 -9.40 -13.24
CA LYS A 146 -21.92 -9.57 -13.62
C LYS A 146 -22.24 -11.05 -13.79
N LYS A 147 -23.34 -11.52 -13.22
CA LYS A 147 -23.81 -12.91 -13.33
C LYS A 147 -24.81 -13.07 -14.48
N PHE A 148 -24.86 -14.28 -15.02
CA PHE A 148 -25.89 -14.66 -15.99
C PHE A 148 -27.29 -14.50 -15.36
N GLY A 149 -28.28 -14.09 -16.12
CA GLY A 149 -29.66 -13.91 -15.65
C GLY A 149 -29.86 -12.76 -14.64
N LYS A 150 -28.85 -11.91 -14.39
CA LYS A 150 -28.95 -10.75 -13.48
C LYS A 150 -28.55 -9.45 -14.20
N ARG A 151 -29.08 -8.31 -13.72
CA ARG A 151 -28.73 -6.99 -14.29
C ARG A 151 -27.29 -6.58 -13.95
N LYS A 152 -26.82 -6.92 -12.74
CA LYS A 152 -25.43 -6.72 -12.25
C LYS A 152 -24.99 -8.00 -11.51
N ALA A 153 -23.91 -7.90 -10.74
CA ALA A 153 -23.38 -9.03 -9.97
C ALA A 153 -24.45 -9.64 -9.04
N ARG A 154 -25.23 -8.81 -8.35
CA ARG A 154 -26.24 -9.24 -7.36
C ARG A 154 -27.65 -8.74 -7.67
N ARG A 155 -27.82 -7.72 -8.51
CA ARG A 155 -29.11 -7.14 -8.86
C ARG A 155 -29.85 -8.05 -9.84
N SER A 156 -31.01 -8.56 -9.43
CA SER A 156 -31.93 -9.32 -10.26
C SER A 156 -32.81 -8.43 -11.14
N PHE A 157 -33.44 -9.01 -12.15
CA PHE A 157 -34.53 -8.37 -12.88
C PHE A 157 -35.77 -8.34 -11.98
N GLN A 158 -36.60 -7.33 -12.19
CA GLN A 158 -37.89 -7.27 -11.50
C GLN A 158 -38.81 -8.34 -12.08
N PHE A 159 -39.46 -9.09 -11.21
CA PHE A 159 -40.51 -10.02 -11.61
C PHE A 159 -41.79 -9.23 -11.87
N SER A 160 -42.38 -9.40 -13.07
CA SER A 160 -43.68 -8.82 -13.40
C SER A 160 -44.75 -9.88 -13.17
N LYS A 161 -45.64 -9.61 -12.23
CA LYS A 161 -46.89 -10.37 -12.09
C LYS A 161 -47.86 -9.85 -13.14
N ARG A 162 -48.20 -10.67 -14.11
CA ARG A 162 -49.35 -10.52 -14.98
C ARG A 162 -50.23 -11.76 -14.84
#